data_6879e903cbb5163ed30c6ea5ff7bb512
#
_entry.id   6879e903cbb5163ed30c6ea5ff7bb512
#
_cell.length_a   1.000
_cell.length_b   1.000
_cell.length_c   1.000
_cell.angle_alpha   90.00
_cell.angle_beta   90.00
_cell.angle_gamma   90.00
#
_symmetry.space_group_name_H-M   'P 1'
#
loop_
_entity.id
_entity.type
_entity.pdbx_description
1 polymer ?
#
loop_
_entity_poly.entity_id
_entity_poly.type
_entity_poly.pdbx_seq_one_letter_code
_entity_poly.pdbx_strand_id
1 'polypeptide(L)'
;MTPTNNHPNPYTTINDYFPLPDGREWGSTSAVDIDIDGESIWVAERCGANSCALSDVDPVIKYDPEGNIVTSFGGGMIIWPHGIHIDVDGNVWITDARAASPAELAENPDAAGKGHTVYKFNPEGEVLMVLGTPGVAGDGTGALLNSPNDVITDQDGNIYVGDGHGGQGANADLSTVARIAKFDANGNFIESWGHIGTAPGEFRTPHSLAFDSRGRLFVADRGNVRIQIFEQDGTFIDEWHQFGRLSGIYIDANDVLYAADSESSATSNPGWRRGIRIGSAVTGHVFSFIPDPDQNPGGTSAAEGVAADMHGNVYGAEVGPRQLVKYVRED
;
A
#
# COMPACT_ATOMS: atom_id res chain seq x y z
N MET A 1 20.19 5.02 14.47
CA MET A 1 20.63 5.22 13.08
C MET A 1 20.55 6.70 12.73
N THR A 2 21.41 7.22 11.85
CA THR A 2 21.32 8.62 11.38
C THR A 2 20.24 8.73 10.31
N PRO A 3 19.28 9.69 10.44
CA PRO A 3 18.24 9.88 9.45
C PRO A 3 18.78 10.23 8.05
N THR A 4 18.21 9.64 7.02
CA THR A 4 18.58 9.86 5.61
C THR A 4 17.80 11.04 4.98
N ASN A 5 17.74 12.18 5.70
CA ASN A 5 16.93 13.34 5.32
C ASN A 5 17.61 14.28 4.31
N ASN A 6 18.94 14.14 4.08
CA ASN A 6 19.75 15.13 3.37
C ASN A 6 20.25 14.64 2.00
N HIS A 7 19.62 13.60 1.46
CA HIS A 7 19.90 13.15 0.09
C HIS A 7 19.35 14.17 -0.94
N PRO A 8 19.93 14.24 -2.13
CA PRO A 8 19.44 15.13 -3.19
C PRO A 8 18.00 14.75 -3.61
N ASN A 9 17.24 15.76 -4.04
CA ASN A 9 15.94 15.60 -4.66
C ASN A 9 16.02 15.97 -6.15
N PRO A 10 16.15 14.99 -7.07
CA PRO A 10 16.17 15.25 -8.50
C PRO A 10 14.76 15.21 -9.12
N TYR A 11 13.72 15.57 -8.37
CA TYR A 11 12.34 15.51 -8.83
C TYR A 11 11.66 16.87 -8.73
N THR A 12 10.86 17.19 -9.76
CA THR A 12 9.91 18.31 -9.73
C THR A 12 8.51 17.77 -9.43
N THR A 13 7.86 18.36 -8.42
CA THR A 13 6.49 18.00 -8.01
C THR A 13 5.47 18.62 -8.97
N ILE A 14 4.57 17.83 -9.51
CA ILE A 14 3.44 18.27 -10.31
C ILE A 14 2.16 17.99 -9.53
N ASN A 15 1.54 19.04 -9.01
CA ASN A 15 0.25 18.97 -8.34
C ASN A 15 -0.89 19.01 -9.39
N ASP A 16 -2.06 18.49 -9.01
CA ASP A 16 -3.29 18.54 -9.81
C ASP A 16 -3.16 17.94 -11.22
N TYR A 17 -2.23 16.98 -11.40
CA TYR A 17 -2.02 16.33 -12.70
C TYR A 17 -3.17 15.37 -13.06
N PHE A 18 -3.79 14.76 -12.06
CA PHE A 18 -4.82 13.74 -12.23
C PHE A 18 -6.20 14.31 -11.88
N PRO A 19 -7.04 14.63 -12.89
CA PRO A 19 -8.38 15.13 -12.64
C PRO A 19 -9.31 13.99 -12.17
N LEU A 20 -10.34 14.34 -11.42
CA LEU A 20 -11.49 13.50 -11.17
C LEU A 20 -12.70 13.99 -12.02
N PRO A 21 -13.74 13.16 -12.22
CA PRO A 21 -14.97 13.61 -12.87
C PRO A 21 -15.58 14.85 -12.19
N ASP A 22 -16.29 15.68 -12.95
CA ASP A 22 -16.92 16.92 -12.47
C ASP A 22 -17.73 16.70 -11.19
N GLY A 23 -17.44 17.51 -10.18
CA GLY A 23 -18.13 17.48 -8.88
C GLY A 23 -17.63 16.42 -7.91
N ARG A 24 -16.60 15.63 -8.27
CA ARG A 24 -15.94 14.67 -7.38
C ARG A 24 -14.66 15.27 -6.78
N GLU A 25 -14.44 15.04 -5.51
CA GLU A 25 -13.21 15.38 -4.80
C GLU A 25 -12.42 14.10 -4.48
N TRP A 26 -11.10 14.21 -4.39
CA TRP A 26 -10.25 13.13 -3.91
C TRP A 26 -10.61 12.75 -2.47
N GLY A 27 -10.79 11.47 -2.20
CA GLY A 27 -10.75 10.89 -0.86
C GLY A 27 -9.31 10.64 -0.40
N SER A 28 -9.18 10.04 0.77
CA SER A 28 -7.89 9.51 1.23
C SER A 28 -7.38 8.51 0.21
N THR A 29 -6.31 8.87 -0.51
CA THR A 29 -5.72 8.06 -1.58
C THR A 29 -4.62 7.21 -0.94
N SER A 30 -4.81 5.89 -0.91
CA SER A 30 -3.95 5.00 -0.12
C SER A 30 -2.95 4.21 -0.95
N ALA A 31 -3.24 3.96 -2.23
CA ALA A 31 -2.40 3.12 -3.04
C ALA A 31 -2.38 3.54 -4.51
N VAL A 32 -1.26 3.27 -5.16
CA VAL A 32 -1.01 3.46 -6.59
C VAL A 32 -0.09 2.34 -7.08
N ASP A 33 -0.34 1.82 -8.27
CA ASP A 33 0.55 0.87 -8.94
C ASP A 33 0.61 1.16 -10.45
N ILE A 34 1.63 0.64 -11.10
CA ILE A 34 1.89 0.84 -12.53
C ILE A 34 1.21 -0.29 -13.33
N ASP A 35 0.56 0.08 -14.43
CA ASP A 35 0.00 -0.87 -15.37
C ASP A 35 1.11 -1.67 -16.09
N ILE A 36 0.76 -2.80 -16.68
CA ILE A 36 1.68 -3.65 -17.44
C ILE A 36 2.33 -2.95 -18.64
N ASP A 37 1.78 -1.81 -19.10
CA ASP A 37 2.39 -0.97 -20.15
C ASP A 37 3.61 -0.18 -19.64
N GLY A 38 3.82 -0.12 -18.31
CA GLY A 38 4.92 0.57 -17.66
C GLY A 38 4.76 2.08 -17.51
N GLU A 39 3.64 2.66 -17.93
CA GLU A 39 3.41 4.10 -17.97
C GLU A 39 2.06 4.54 -17.38
N SER A 40 0.97 3.81 -17.68
CA SER A 40 -0.35 4.03 -17.10
C SER A 40 -0.36 3.64 -15.63
N ILE A 41 -1.24 4.26 -14.84
CA ILE A 41 -1.32 4.00 -13.41
C ILE A 41 -2.71 3.60 -12.98
N TRP A 42 -2.77 2.75 -11.96
CA TRP A 42 -3.96 2.42 -11.22
C TRP A 42 -3.90 3.02 -9.82
N VAL A 43 -5.02 3.54 -9.36
CA VAL A 43 -5.13 4.25 -8.07
C VAL A 43 -6.30 3.72 -7.29
N ALA A 44 -6.14 3.61 -5.97
CA ALA A 44 -7.22 3.35 -5.03
C ALA A 44 -7.41 4.54 -4.10
N GLU A 45 -8.65 5.09 -4.05
CA GLU A 45 -9.02 6.21 -3.19
C GLU A 45 -10.32 5.93 -2.43
N ARG A 46 -10.59 6.67 -1.36
CA ARG A 46 -11.71 6.40 -0.44
C ARG A 46 -12.90 7.31 -0.69
N CYS A 47 -13.36 7.39 -1.96
CA CYS A 47 -14.65 7.93 -2.38
C CYS A 47 -14.93 9.37 -1.88
N GLY A 48 -13.96 10.29 -2.00
CA GLY A 48 -14.09 11.69 -1.55
C GLY A 48 -14.03 11.87 -0.01
N ALA A 49 -13.82 10.78 0.73
CA ALA A 49 -13.78 10.76 2.20
C ALA A 49 -12.57 9.97 2.72
N ASN A 50 -12.66 9.37 3.90
CA ASN A 50 -11.71 8.35 4.39
C ASN A 50 -12.37 6.97 4.48
N SER A 51 -13.43 6.76 3.72
CA SER A 51 -14.17 5.49 3.61
C SER A 51 -15.16 5.57 2.45
N CYS A 52 -15.38 4.46 1.75
CA CYS A 52 -16.42 4.32 0.74
C CYS A 52 -17.74 3.77 1.30
N ALA A 53 -17.85 3.56 2.60
CA ALA A 53 -19.06 2.96 3.23
C ALA A 53 -20.35 3.73 2.95
N LEU A 54 -20.26 5.04 2.68
CA LEU A 54 -21.41 5.92 2.42
C LEU A 54 -21.49 6.39 0.96
N SER A 55 -20.81 5.71 0.04
CA SER A 55 -20.68 6.14 -1.36
C SER A 55 -20.65 4.95 -2.30
N ASP A 56 -21.27 5.12 -3.48
CA ASP A 56 -21.26 4.16 -4.57
C ASP A 56 -20.36 4.59 -5.74
N VAL A 57 -19.51 5.63 -5.55
CA VAL A 57 -18.54 6.02 -6.58
C VAL A 57 -17.41 5.00 -6.67
N ASP A 58 -16.85 4.84 -7.84
CA ASP A 58 -15.77 3.89 -8.11
C ASP A 58 -14.49 4.31 -7.40
N PRO A 59 -13.94 3.50 -6.47
CA PRO A 59 -12.73 3.81 -5.76
C PRO A 59 -11.44 3.44 -6.53
N VAL A 60 -11.54 2.60 -7.55
CA VAL A 60 -10.42 2.15 -8.37
C VAL A 60 -10.47 2.89 -9.71
N ILE A 61 -9.39 3.59 -10.05
CA ILE A 61 -9.34 4.44 -11.24
C ILE A 61 -8.04 4.15 -12.00
N LYS A 62 -8.13 3.98 -13.32
CA LYS A 62 -6.96 3.93 -14.23
C LYS A 62 -6.79 5.29 -14.93
N TYR A 63 -5.55 5.75 -14.96
CA TYR A 63 -5.13 6.91 -15.74
C TYR A 63 -4.12 6.49 -16.82
N ASP A 64 -4.23 7.11 -18.00
CA ASP A 64 -3.19 7.05 -19.03
C ASP A 64 -1.97 7.93 -18.65
N PRO A 65 -0.85 7.85 -19.39
CA PRO A 65 0.34 8.66 -19.10
C PRO A 65 0.09 10.17 -19.15
N GLU A 66 -0.90 10.63 -19.93
CA GLU A 66 -1.31 12.02 -20.07
C GLU A 66 -2.20 12.50 -18.92
N GLY A 67 -2.62 11.59 -18.02
CA GLY A 67 -3.48 11.89 -16.87
C GLY A 67 -4.97 11.85 -17.18
N ASN A 68 -5.40 11.28 -18.31
CA ASN A 68 -6.81 11.08 -18.59
C ASN A 68 -7.32 9.80 -17.94
N ILE A 69 -8.57 9.82 -17.45
CA ILE A 69 -9.23 8.63 -16.90
C ILE A 69 -9.54 7.68 -18.07
N VAL A 70 -9.05 6.44 -17.97
CA VAL A 70 -9.29 5.35 -18.92
C VAL A 70 -10.51 4.54 -18.49
N THR A 71 -10.58 4.16 -17.22
CA THR A 71 -11.70 3.38 -16.64
C THR A 71 -11.75 3.57 -15.12
N SER A 72 -12.89 3.24 -14.53
CA SER A 72 -13.05 3.15 -13.08
C SER A 72 -14.07 2.07 -12.72
N PHE A 73 -13.94 1.48 -11.52
CA PHE A 73 -14.86 0.44 -11.04
C PHE A 73 -14.79 0.25 -9.51
N GLY A 74 -15.62 -0.67 -9.01
CA GLY A 74 -15.64 -1.09 -7.61
C GLY A 74 -16.60 -0.30 -6.72
N GLY A 75 -17.40 0.61 -7.31
CA GLY A 75 -18.41 1.39 -6.58
C GLY A 75 -19.38 0.49 -5.82
N GLY A 76 -19.66 0.84 -4.56
CA GLY A 76 -20.57 0.09 -3.69
C GLY A 76 -20.05 -1.28 -3.24
N MET A 77 -18.89 -1.74 -3.69
CA MET A 77 -18.31 -3.05 -3.33
C MET A 77 -17.32 -2.99 -2.18
N ILE A 78 -16.47 -1.97 -2.17
CA ILE A 78 -15.31 -1.83 -1.28
C ILE A 78 -15.60 -0.76 -0.24
N ILE A 79 -15.27 -1.03 1.02
CA ILE A 79 -15.48 -0.10 2.14
C ILE A 79 -14.24 0.76 2.41
N TRP A 80 -13.07 0.14 2.41
CA TRP A 80 -11.84 0.81 2.79
C TRP A 80 -10.67 0.32 1.95
N PRO A 81 -10.60 0.74 0.67
CA PRO A 81 -9.50 0.38 -0.21
C PRO A 81 -8.19 0.82 0.44
N HIS A 82 -7.16 -0.07 0.41
CA HIS A 82 -5.91 0.21 1.09
C HIS A 82 -4.69 -0.08 0.22
N GLY A 83 -4.44 -1.32 -0.20
CA GLY A 83 -3.37 -1.71 -1.12
C GLY A 83 -3.90 -1.99 -2.52
N ILE A 84 -3.08 -1.76 -3.54
CA ILE A 84 -3.34 -2.10 -4.94
C ILE A 84 -2.13 -2.78 -5.54
N HIS A 85 -2.35 -3.76 -6.41
CA HIS A 85 -1.30 -4.44 -7.17
C HIS A 85 -1.81 -4.84 -8.56
N ILE A 86 -0.95 -4.70 -9.56
CA ILE A 86 -1.21 -5.13 -10.93
C ILE A 86 -0.37 -6.38 -11.20
N ASP A 87 -1.04 -7.52 -11.45
CA ASP A 87 -0.32 -8.76 -11.74
C ASP A 87 0.21 -8.80 -13.18
N VAL A 88 1.01 -9.82 -13.48
CA VAL A 88 1.67 -9.98 -14.79
C VAL A 88 0.69 -10.12 -15.96
N ASP A 89 -0.56 -10.48 -15.69
CA ASP A 89 -1.64 -10.59 -16.68
C ASP A 89 -2.45 -9.29 -16.81
N GLY A 90 -2.11 -8.25 -16.03
CA GLY A 90 -2.79 -6.95 -16.00
C GLY A 90 -4.05 -6.92 -15.13
N ASN A 91 -4.30 -7.95 -14.30
CA ASN A 91 -5.42 -7.92 -13.37
C ASN A 91 -5.11 -7.04 -12.17
N VAL A 92 -6.15 -6.43 -11.63
CA VAL A 92 -6.08 -5.46 -10.53
C VAL A 92 -6.46 -6.12 -9.23
N TRP A 93 -5.54 -6.13 -8.28
CA TRP A 93 -5.75 -6.63 -6.93
C TRP A 93 -5.96 -5.47 -5.98
N ILE A 94 -6.99 -5.53 -5.13
CA ILE A 94 -7.33 -4.49 -4.15
C ILE A 94 -7.60 -5.13 -2.80
N THR A 95 -6.99 -4.57 -1.74
CA THR A 95 -7.36 -4.92 -0.38
C THR A 95 -8.51 -4.03 0.11
N ASP A 96 -9.52 -4.64 0.74
CA ASP A 96 -10.59 -3.95 1.50
C ASP A 96 -10.34 -4.17 2.99
N ALA A 97 -9.61 -3.23 3.61
CA ALA A 97 -8.91 -3.52 4.85
C ALA A 97 -9.79 -3.50 6.11
N ARG A 98 -11.01 -2.97 6.08
CA ARG A 98 -11.90 -3.00 7.25
C ARG A 98 -13.37 -3.10 6.89
N ALA A 99 -14.15 -3.61 7.80
CA ALA A 99 -15.61 -3.50 7.73
C ALA A 99 -16.09 -2.06 8.01
N ALA A 100 -17.33 -1.76 7.61
CA ALA A 100 -17.98 -0.52 7.96
C ALA A 100 -18.13 -0.40 9.49
N SER A 101 -17.90 0.80 10.01
CA SER A 101 -18.09 1.12 11.42
C SER A 101 -19.58 1.14 11.81
N PRO A 102 -19.93 1.03 13.11
CA PRO A 102 -21.32 1.13 13.54
C PRO A 102 -22.01 2.44 13.13
N ALA A 103 -21.28 3.55 13.04
CA ALA A 103 -21.82 4.83 12.58
C ALA A 103 -22.13 4.79 11.08
N GLU A 104 -21.23 4.27 10.27
CA GLU A 104 -21.44 4.09 8.83
C GLU A 104 -22.61 3.14 8.54
N LEU A 105 -22.74 2.04 9.30
CA LEU A 105 -23.87 1.10 9.18
C LEU A 105 -25.22 1.70 9.59
N ALA A 106 -25.23 2.67 10.51
CA ALA A 106 -26.45 3.37 10.89
C ALA A 106 -26.94 4.31 9.77
N GLU A 107 -26.02 4.84 8.95
CA GLU A 107 -26.33 5.71 7.81
C GLU A 107 -26.56 4.89 6.52
N ASN A 108 -25.77 3.87 6.29
CA ASN A 108 -25.87 2.96 5.14
C ASN A 108 -25.83 1.48 5.58
N PRO A 109 -26.98 0.84 5.84
CA PRO A 109 -27.03 -0.59 6.18
C PRO A 109 -26.48 -1.53 5.11
N ASP A 110 -26.45 -1.12 3.82
CA ASP A 110 -25.96 -1.93 2.70
C ASP A 110 -24.43 -2.06 2.71
N ALA A 111 -23.73 -1.29 3.55
CA ALA A 111 -22.31 -1.47 3.81
C ALA A 111 -22.00 -2.69 4.69
N ALA A 112 -23.01 -3.34 5.28
CA ALA A 112 -22.83 -4.55 6.07
C ALA A 112 -22.32 -5.73 5.22
N GLY A 113 -21.51 -6.57 5.85
CA GLY A 113 -20.98 -7.78 5.19
C GLY A 113 -19.90 -7.51 4.15
N LYS A 114 -19.21 -6.36 4.22
CA LYS A 114 -18.07 -5.98 3.36
C LYS A 114 -16.81 -5.78 4.20
N GLY A 115 -15.64 -5.76 3.54
CA GLY A 115 -14.34 -5.58 4.19
C GLY A 115 -13.66 -6.87 4.64
N HIS A 116 -12.42 -6.75 5.09
CA HIS A 116 -11.52 -7.85 5.46
C HIS A 116 -11.25 -8.84 4.32
N THR A 117 -11.17 -8.34 3.08
CA THR A 117 -11.01 -9.15 1.86
C THR A 117 -9.94 -8.58 0.95
N VAL A 118 -9.50 -9.41 0.02
CA VAL A 118 -8.75 -9.02 -1.17
C VAL A 118 -9.56 -9.40 -2.40
N TYR A 119 -9.77 -8.46 -3.29
CA TYR A 119 -10.42 -8.68 -4.59
C TYR A 119 -9.37 -8.75 -5.70
N LYS A 120 -9.57 -9.66 -6.65
CA LYS A 120 -8.94 -9.65 -7.96
C LYS A 120 -9.99 -9.27 -9.00
N PHE A 121 -9.71 -8.23 -9.79
CA PHE A 121 -10.54 -7.79 -10.92
C PHE A 121 -9.77 -7.98 -12.23
N ASN A 122 -10.50 -8.18 -13.34
CA ASN A 122 -9.92 -7.89 -14.65
C ASN A 122 -9.86 -6.36 -14.89
N PRO A 123 -9.16 -5.88 -15.94
CA PRO A 123 -9.06 -4.44 -16.22
C PRO A 123 -10.42 -3.76 -16.49
N GLU A 124 -11.46 -4.52 -16.82
CA GLU A 124 -12.83 -4.05 -17.04
C GLU A 124 -13.66 -3.94 -15.74
N GLY A 125 -13.10 -4.40 -14.58
CA GLY A 125 -13.76 -4.34 -13.28
C GLY A 125 -14.64 -5.53 -12.94
N GLU A 126 -14.54 -6.65 -13.69
CA GLU A 126 -15.22 -7.89 -13.32
C GLU A 126 -14.43 -8.63 -12.24
N VAL A 127 -15.10 -9.09 -11.18
CA VAL A 127 -14.45 -9.85 -10.08
C VAL A 127 -14.07 -11.24 -10.58
N LEU A 128 -12.78 -11.54 -10.50
CA LEU A 128 -12.22 -12.86 -10.84
C LEU A 128 -12.01 -13.73 -9.60
N MET A 129 -11.67 -13.12 -8.45
CA MET A 129 -11.41 -13.84 -7.20
C MET A 129 -11.68 -12.95 -5.99
N VAL A 130 -12.03 -13.58 -4.86
CA VAL A 130 -12.10 -12.93 -3.54
C VAL A 130 -11.38 -13.81 -2.53
N LEU A 131 -10.40 -13.25 -1.82
CA LEU A 131 -9.75 -13.89 -0.68
C LEU A 131 -10.36 -13.37 0.63
N GLY A 132 -10.43 -14.23 1.63
CA GLY A 132 -11.15 -13.95 2.87
C GLY A 132 -12.66 -14.17 2.72
N THR A 133 -13.42 -13.75 3.73
CA THR A 133 -14.88 -13.77 3.72
C THR A 133 -15.39 -12.35 3.99
N PRO A 134 -16.15 -11.74 3.06
CA PRO A 134 -16.59 -10.36 3.22
C PRO A 134 -17.29 -10.10 4.56
N GLY A 135 -16.82 -9.08 5.28
CA GLY A 135 -17.32 -8.68 6.59
C GLY A 135 -16.88 -9.55 7.77
N VAL A 136 -16.05 -10.57 7.55
CA VAL A 136 -15.58 -11.49 8.59
C VAL A 136 -14.10 -11.30 8.86
N ALA A 137 -13.76 -10.72 10.01
CA ALA A 137 -12.38 -10.59 10.45
C ALA A 137 -11.84 -11.94 10.95
N GLY A 138 -10.66 -12.33 10.45
CA GLY A 138 -9.93 -13.52 10.89
C GLY A 138 -9.21 -13.31 12.24
N ASP A 139 -8.76 -14.40 12.80
CA ASP A 139 -8.00 -14.44 14.07
C ASP A 139 -6.46 -14.54 13.85
N GLY A 140 -6.00 -14.41 12.60
CA GLY A 140 -4.59 -14.57 12.23
C GLY A 140 -4.21 -16.00 11.86
N THR A 141 -5.17 -16.91 11.75
CA THR A 141 -4.95 -18.29 11.30
C THR A 141 -5.74 -18.60 10.02
N GLY A 142 -5.22 -19.52 9.21
CA GLY A 142 -5.91 -19.96 7.97
C GLY A 142 -6.20 -18.84 6.98
N ALA A 143 -7.25 -19.03 6.18
CA ALA A 143 -7.56 -18.21 5.01
C ALA A 143 -8.31 -16.91 5.31
N LEU A 144 -8.88 -16.72 6.51
CA LEU A 144 -9.57 -15.47 6.86
C LEU A 144 -8.57 -14.35 7.11
N LEU A 145 -8.85 -13.18 6.56
CA LEU A 145 -8.03 -11.98 6.70
C LEU A 145 -8.57 -11.05 7.79
N ASN A 146 -7.70 -10.23 8.37
CA ASN A 146 -8.08 -9.23 9.38
C ASN A 146 -7.33 -7.93 9.13
N SER A 147 -7.98 -7.03 8.42
CA SER A 147 -7.41 -5.76 7.99
C SER A 147 -6.19 -5.95 7.06
N PRO A 148 -6.37 -6.60 5.87
CA PRO A 148 -5.31 -6.73 4.90
C PRO A 148 -4.83 -5.35 4.41
N ASN A 149 -3.53 -5.11 4.52
CA ASN A 149 -2.92 -3.83 4.15
C ASN A 149 -2.55 -3.79 2.67
N ASP A 150 -1.89 -4.84 2.21
CA ASP A 150 -1.33 -4.89 0.88
C ASP A 150 -1.37 -6.31 0.32
N VAL A 151 -1.27 -6.43 -1.00
CA VAL A 151 -1.28 -7.69 -1.72
C VAL A 151 -0.31 -7.61 -2.90
N ILE A 152 0.46 -8.65 -3.11
CA ILE A 152 1.31 -8.81 -4.31
C ILE A 152 1.28 -10.26 -4.79
N THR A 153 1.69 -10.48 -6.03
CA THR A 153 1.82 -11.82 -6.61
C THR A 153 3.25 -12.08 -7.06
N ASP A 154 3.70 -13.33 -6.95
CA ASP A 154 4.96 -13.76 -7.56
C ASP A 154 4.76 -14.18 -9.04
N GLN A 155 5.85 -14.55 -9.70
CA GLN A 155 5.85 -14.95 -11.12
C GLN A 155 5.05 -16.25 -11.38
N ASP A 156 4.85 -17.08 -10.37
CA ASP A 156 4.06 -18.32 -10.44
C ASP A 156 2.57 -18.06 -10.12
N GLY A 157 2.21 -16.81 -9.81
CA GLY A 157 0.87 -16.38 -9.45
C GLY A 157 0.49 -16.66 -7.99
N ASN A 158 1.43 -17.10 -7.13
CA ASN A 158 1.13 -17.19 -5.70
C ASN A 158 0.93 -15.78 -5.13
N ILE A 159 0.01 -15.68 -4.17
CA ILE A 159 -0.50 -14.41 -3.65
C ILE A 159 0.02 -14.23 -2.22
N TYR A 160 0.55 -13.05 -1.91
CA TYR A 160 1.06 -12.68 -0.60
C TYR A 160 0.28 -11.47 -0.09
N VAL A 161 -0.25 -11.58 1.13
CA VAL A 161 -1.06 -10.53 1.75
C VAL A 161 -0.42 -10.11 3.06
N GLY A 162 -0.13 -8.83 3.18
CA GLY A 162 0.21 -8.18 4.45
C GLY A 162 -1.06 -8.01 5.29
N ASP A 163 -1.27 -8.83 6.32
CA ASP A 163 -2.51 -8.91 7.07
C ASP A 163 -2.34 -8.38 8.49
N GLY A 164 -3.12 -7.36 8.86
CA GLY A 164 -3.13 -6.74 10.18
C GLY A 164 -2.70 -5.27 10.23
N HIS A 165 -3.67 -4.34 10.24
CA HIS A 165 -3.41 -2.89 10.29
C HIS A 165 -3.29 -2.32 11.71
N GLY A 166 -3.77 -3.02 12.73
CA GLY A 166 -3.97 -2.48 14.09
C GLY A 166 -2.74 -2.46 15.01
N GLY A 167 -1.61 -3.03 14.62
CA GLY A 167 -0.48 -3.37 15.51
C GLY A 167 0.59 -2.30 15.73
N GLN A 168 0.41 -1.05 15.28
CA GLN A 168 1.46 -0.03 15.23
C GLN A 168 2.01 0.42 16.59
N GLY A 169 1.18 0.46 17.61
CA GLY A 169 1.55 0.97 18.93
C GLY A 169 2.45 0.02 19.71
N ALA A 170 3.38 0.58 20.51
CA ALA A 170 4.26 -0.22 21.37
C ALA A 170 3.51 -1.12 22.36
N ASN A 171 2.27 -0.76 22.69
CA ASN A 171 1.40 -1.48 23.62
C ASN A 171 0.25 -2.21 22.87
N ALA A 172 0.42 -2.53 21.59
CA ALA A 172 -0.57 -3.30 20.84
C ALA A 172 -0.84 -4.62 21.55
N ASP A 173 -2.11 -5.04 21.56
CA ASP A 173 -2.52 -6.33 22.15
C ASP A 173 -1.86 -7.47 21.38
N LEU A 174 -1.36 -8.48 22.09
CA LEU A 174 -0.69 -9.64 21.50
C LEU A 174 -1.64 -10.51 20.64
N SER A 175 -2.95 -10.33 20.77
CA SER A 175 -3.95 -10.95 19.90
C SER A 175 -4.17 -10.20 18.58
N THR A 176 -3.53 -9.04 18.39
CA THR A 176 -3.63 -8.27 17.14
C THR A 176 -2.99 -9.06 16.00
N VAL A 177 -3.70 -9.20 14.89
CA VAL A 177 -3.13 -9.87 13.70
C VAL A 177 -2.02 -9.01 13.10
N ALA A 178 -0.89 -9.64 12.78
CA ALA A 178 0.26 -9.05 12.11
C ALA A 178 1.07 -10.16 11.43
N ARG A 179 0.71 -10.50 10.20
CA ARG A 179 1.31 -11.65 9.48
C ARG A 179 1.42 -11.39 7.98
N ILE A 180 2.18 -12.22 7.31
CA ILE A 180 2.08 -12.44 5.87
C ILE A 180 1.29 -13.72 5.66
N ALA A 181 0.20 -13.65 4.88
CA ALA A 181 -0.60 -14.81 4.48
C ALA A 181 -0.32 -15.12 3.00
N LYS A 182 -0.02 -16.40 2.70
CA LYS A 182 0.31 -16.87 1.36
C LYS A 182 -0.78 -17.80 0.83
N PHE A 183 -1.17 -17.58 -0.42
CA PHE A 183 -2.16 -18.38 -1.14
C PHE A 183 -1.57 -18.83 -2.48
N ASP A 184 -2.09 -19.92 -3.04
CA ASP A 184 -1.75 -20.33 -4.40
C ASP A 184 -2.48 -19.47 -5.45
N ALA A 185 -2.15 -19.63 -6.72
CA ALA A 185 -2.76 -18.91 -7.84
C ALA A 185 -4.29 -19.10 -7.98
N ASN A 186 -4.85 -20.09 -7.31
CA ASN A 186 -6.30 -20.37 -7.29
C ASN A 186 -6.99 -19.81 -6.03
N GLY A 187 -6.23 -19.11 -5.15
CA GLY A 187 -6.73 -18.55 -3.90
C GLY A 187 -6.83 -19.54 -2.75
N ASN A 188 -6.23 -20.73 -2.85
CA ASN A 188 -6.18 -21.67 -1.73
C ASN A 188 -5.07 -21.25 -0.76
N PHE A 189 -5.40 -21.18 0.53
CA PHE A 189 -4.43 -20.86 1.57
C PHE A 189 -3.32 -21.92 1.64
N ILE A 190 -2.06 -21.48 1.62
CA ILE A 190 -0.88 -22.33 1.74
C ILE A 190 -0.36 -22.29 3.18
N GLU A 191 0.06 -21.10 3.60
CA GLU A 191 0.71 -20.88 4.89
C GLU A 191 0.65 -19.42 5.32
N SER A 192 1.04 -19.13 6.56
CA SER A 192 1.31 -17.76 6.99
C SER A 192 2.43 -17.75 8.02
N TRP A 193 3.13 -16.62 8.10
CA TRP A 193 4.17 -16.39 9.10
C TRP A 193 4.09 -15.00 9.71
N GLY A 194 4.70 -14.85 10.86
CA GLY A 194 4.68 -13.62 11.63
C GLY A 194 3.51 -13.54 12.62
N HIS A 195 3.70 -12.70 13.60
CA HIS A 195 2.76 -12.32 14.64
C HIS A 195 3.20 -10.98 15.24
N ILE A 196 2.39 -10.42 16.11
CA ILE A 196 2.70 -9.14 16.75
C ILE A 196 4.00 -9.23 17.56
N GLY A 197 4.97 -8.34 17.28
CA GLY A 197 6.24 -8.31 18.00
C GLY A 197 7.31 -7.46 17.31
N THR A 198 8.57 -7.60 17.76
CA THR A 198 9.71 -6.78 17.33
C THR A 198 10.93 -7.60 16.89
N ALA A 199 10.96 -8.91 17.15
CA ALA A 199 12.05 -9.78 16.70
C ALA A 199 12.02 -9.98 15.17
N PRO A 200 13.08 -10.49 14.54
CA PRO A 200 13.05 -10.91 13.15
C PRO A 200 11.90 -11.91 12.89
N GLY A 201 11.12 -11.66 11.84
CA GLY A 201 9.93 -12.44 11.51
C GLY A 201 8.66 -12.07 12.29
N GLU A 202 8.74 -11.20 13.30
CA GLU A 202 7.59 -10.60 13.98
C GLU A 202 7.27 -9.23 13.35
N PHE A 203 6.02 -8.78 13.42
CA PHE A 203 5.58 -7.54 12.79
C PHE A 203 4.81 -6.63 13.75
N ARG A 204 4.85 -5.33 13.44
CA ARG A 204 3.92 -4.32 13.95
C ARG A 204 3.34 -3.56 12.76
N THR A 205 2.34 -4.12 12.13
CA THR A 205 1.72 -3.65 10.89
C THR A 205 2.63 -3.90 9.67
N PRO A 206 2.57 -5.10 9.04
CA PRO A 206 3.15 -5.36 7.72
C PRO A 206 2.34 -4.59 6.68
N HIS A 207 2.76 -3.34 6.40
CA HIS A 207 1.90 -2.34 5.77
C HIS A 207 1.97 -2.35 4.25
N SER A 208 3.12 -2.66 3.67
CA SER A 208 3.29 -2.76 2.24
C SER A 208 4.32 -3.82 1.88
N LEU A 209 4.18 -4.40 0.69
CA LEU A 209 4.94 -5.52 0.19
C LEU A 209 5.54 -5.19 -1.18
N ALA A 210 6.73 -5.72 -1.47
CA ALA A 210 7.30 -5.69 -2.82
C ALA A 210 8.22 -6.89 -3.04
N PHE A 211 8.34 -7.36 -4.29
CA PHE A 211 9.39 -8.29 -4.68
C PHE A 211 10.54 -7.57 -5.38
N ASP A 212 11.76 -8.00 -5.14
CA ASP A 212 12.90 -7.64 -5.98
C ASP A 212 13.05 -8.60 -7.18
N SER A 213 13.98 -8.29 -8.09
CA SER A 213 14.23 -9.11 -9.29
C SER A 213 14.70 -10.54 -8.99
N ARG A 214 15.12 -10.82 -7.76
CA ARG A 214 15.54 -12.14 -7.28
C ARG A 214 14.42 -12.91 -6.60
N GLY A 215 13.21 -12.32 -6.51
CA GLY A 215 12.07 -12.91 -5.85
C GLY A 215 12.10 -12.84 -4.32
N ARG A 216 12.96 -11.97 -3.72
CA ARG A 216 12.93 -11.74 -2.28
C ARG A 216 11.76 -10.85 -1.92
N LEU A 217 11.04 -11.21 -0.87
CA LEU A 217 9.92 -10.44 -0.35
C LEU A 217 10.41 -9.37 0.62
N PHE A 218 10.12 -8.11 0.30
CA PHE A 218 10.32 -6.95 1.16
C PHE A 218 9.01 -6.60 1.84
N VAL A 219 9.05 -6.42 3.15
CA VAL A 219 7.89 -6.09 3.99
C VAL A 219 8.17 -4.79 4.74
N ALA A 220 7.40 -3.75 4.47
CA ALA A 220 7.41 -2.52 5.26
C ALA A 220 6.73 -2.76 6.60
N ASP A 221 7.51 -3.05 7.63
CA ASP A 221 7.05 -3.28 9.00
C ASP A 221 6.96 -1.92 9.73
N ARG A 222 5.88 -1.17 9.41
CA ARG A 222 5.72 0.26 9.72
C ARG A 222 5.86 0.56 11.21
N GLY A 223 5.22 -0.22 12.07
CA GLY A 223 5.25 0.00 13.51
C GLY A 223 6.61 -0.23 14.14
N ASN A 224 7.46 -1.06 13.54
CA ASN A 224 8.84 -1.31 13.94
C ASN A 224 9.86 -0.41 13.23
N VAL A 225 9.43 0.47 12.32
CA VAL A 225 10.30 1.40 11.59
C VAL A 225 11.42 0.66 10.85
N ARG A 226 11.05 -0.36 10.08
CA ARG A 226 12.01 -1.18 9.32
C ARG A 226 11.37 -1.77 8.06
N ILE A 227 12.22 -2.20 7.14
CA ILE A 227 11.89 -3.20 6.12
C ILE A 227 12.45 -4.53 6.62
N GLN A 228 11.68 -5.60 6.56
CA GLN A 228 12.21 -6.96 6.70
C GLN A 228 12.22 -7.63 5.32
N ILE A 229 13.24 -8.45 5.08
CA ILE A 229 13.46 -9.15 3.81
C ILE A 229 13.40 -10.66 4.06
N PHE A 230 12.64 -11.36 3.22
CA PHE A 230 12.39 -12.79 3.35
C PHE A 230 12.60 -13.52 2.01
N GLU A 231 12.87 -14.82 2.08
CA GLU A 231 12.56 -15.74 1.00
C GLU A 231 11.04 -15.93 0.88
N GLN A 232 10.58 -16.47 -0.23
CA GLN A 232 9.15 -16.68 -0.49
C GLN A 232 8.47 -17.73 0.42
N ASP A 233 9.25 -18.50 1.16
CA ASP A 233 8.79 -19.46 2.18
C ASP A 233 8.75 -18.89 3.62
N GLY A 234 8.96 -17.56 3.73
CA GLY A 234 9.00 -16.87 5.03
C GLY A 234 10.32 -16.96 5.77
N THR A 235 11.37 -17.56 5.19
CA THR A 235 12.71 -17.56 5.77
C THR A 235 13.26 -16.14 5.83
N PHE A 236 13.57 -15.64 7.04
CA PHE A 236 14.12 -14.30 7.25
C PHE A 236 15.56 -14.22 6.69
N ILE A 237 15.82 -13.12 5.94
CA ILE A 237 17.13 -12.83 5.34
C ILE A 237 17.82 -11.67 6.05
N ASP A 238 17.16 -10.49 6.14
CA ASP A 238 17.78 -9.26 6.63
C ASP A 238 16.72 -8.25 7.09
N GLU A 239 17.16 -7.19 7.78
CA GLU A 239 16.29 -6.04 8.12
C GLU A 239 17.01 -4.71 7.89
N TRP A 240 16.26 -3.73 7.37
CA TRP A 240 16.77 -2.40 7.02
C TRP A 240 16.00 -1.28 7.73
N HIS A 241 16.73 -0.36 8.35
CA HIS A 241 16.16 0.76 9.11
C HIS A 241 16.37 2.13 8.48
N GLN A 242 17.13 2.22 7.38
CA GLN A 242 17.56 3.49 6.77
C GLN A 242 16.52 4.16 5.87
N PHE A 243 15.34 3.59 5.74
CA PHE A 243 14.28 4.14 4.89
C PHE A 243 13.19 4.91 5.67
N GLY A 244 13.14 4.80 6.99
CA GLY A 244 12.17 5.51 7.84
C GLY A 244 10.97 4.66 8.27
N ARG A 245 9.85 5.32 8.61
CA ARG A 245 8.60 4.69 9.05
C ARG A 245 7.66 4.50 7.86
N LEU A 246 7.85 3.42 7.14
CA LEU A 246 7.28 3.23 5.82
C LEU A 246 5.82 2.81 5.84
N SER A 247 5.01 3.53 5.05
CA SER A 247 3.66 3.14 4.69
C SER A 247 3.63 2.37 3.37
N GLY A 248 4.34 2.83 2.34
CA GLY A 248 4.40 2.17 1.03
C GLY A 248 5.82 1.86 0.60
N ILE A 249 5.98 0.77 -0.14
CA ILE A 249 7.21 0.43 -0.86
C ILE A 249 6.87 -0.06 -2.27
N TYR A 250 7.73 0.29 -3.22
CA TYR A 250 7.68 -0.20 -4.59
C TYR A 250 9.11 -0.51 -5.04
N ILE A 251 9.31 -1.58 -5.79
CA ILE A 251 10.61 -1.93 -6.37
C ILE A 251 10.42 -2.08 -7.88
N ASP A 252 11.16 -1.29 -8.64
CA ASP A 252 11.11 -1.36 -10.10
C ASP A 252 11.94 -2.51 -10.69
N ALA A 253 11.84 -2.71 -12.01
CA ALA A 253 12.56 -3.76 -12.73
C ALA A 253 14.10 -3.63 -12.68
N ASN A 254 14.63 -2.50 -12.22
CA ASN A 254 16.06 -2.24 -12.04
C ASN A 254 16.50 -2.39 -10.57
N ASP A 255 15.67 -2.96 -9.71
CA ASP A 255 15.89 -3.05 -8.27
C ASP A 255 16.08 -1.67 -7.58
N VAL A 256 15.43 -0.63 -8.09
CA VAL A 256 15.30 0.64 -7.38
C VAL A 256 14.12 0.55 -6.43
N LEU A 257 14.39 0.79 -5.15
CA LEU A 257 13.41 0.80 -4.08
C LEU A 257 12.91 2.23 -3.83
N TYR A 258 11.61 2.43 -3.96
CA TYR A 258 10.88 3.65 -3.60
C TYR A 258 10.15 3.39 -2.29
N ALA A 259 10.39 4.22 -1.28
CA ALA A 259 9.96 3.96 0.09
C ALA A 259 9.28 5.21 0.68
N ALA A 260 7.97 5.16 0.84
CA ALA A 260 7.14 6.28 1.29
C ALA A 260 6.94 6.27 2.81
N ASP A 261 7.32 7.36 3.45
CA ASP A 261 7.16 7.62 4.90
C ASP A 261 6.13 8.72 5.11
N SER A 262 4.91 8.38 5.45
CA SER A 262 3.80 9.31 5.68
C SER A 262 3.56 9.65 7.15
N GLU A 263 4.27 9.00 8.09
CA GLU A 263 3.91 9.07 9.51
C GLU A 263 5.08 9.31 10.47
N SER A 264 6.31 9.45 10.02
CA SER A 264 7.41 9.86 10.91
C SER A 264 7.07 11.17 11.63
N SER A 265 7.34 11.20 12.92
CA SER A 265 7.05 12.35 13.78
C SER A 265 8.02 12.43 14.94
N ALA A 266 7.93 13.51 15.72
CA ALA A 266 8.73 13.68 16.94
C ALA A 266 8.52 12.55 17.98
N THR A 267 7.41 11.81 17.89
CA THR A 267 7.07 10.73 18.82
C THR A 267 7.22 9.34 18.21
N SER A 268 6.89 9.15 16.93
CA SER A 268 6.88 7.83 16.30
C SER A 268 8.20 7.46 15.60
N ASN A 269 8.99 8.44 15.16
CA ASN A 269 10.32 8.22 14.56
C ASN A 269 11.15 9.52 14.66
N PRO A 270 11.64 9.89 15.85
CA PRO A 270 12.26 11.19 16.10
C PRO A 270 13.45 11.49 15.20
N GLY A 271 13.46 12.69 14.62
CA GLY A 271 14.53 13.18 13.75
C GLY A 271 14.39 12.81 12.27
N TRP A 272 13.44 11.97 11.92
CA TRP A 272 13.15 11.61 10.54
C TRP A 272 12.10 12.55 9.92
N ARG A 273 12.32 12.93 8.65
CA ARG A 273 11.36 13.68 7.84
C ARG A 273 10.53 12.75 7.00
N ARG A 274 9.26 13.08 6.80
CA ARG A 274 8.35 12.41 5.87
C ARG A 274 8.75 12.69 4.43
N GLY A 275 8.34 11.81 3.54
CA GLY A 275 8.60 11.88 2.11
C GLY A 275 8.97 10.52 1.53
N ILE A 276 9.43 10.51 0.28
CA ILE A 276 9.78 9.29 -0.45
C ILE A 276 11.31 9.17 -0.51
N ARG A 277 11.85 8.10 0.08
CA ARG A 277 13.27 7.74 -0.05
C ARG A 277 13.45 6.78 -1.20
N ILE A 278 14.48 7.02 -2.00
CA ILE A 278 14.79 6.21 -3.17
C ILE A 278 16.18 5.61 -2.96
N GLY A 279 16.28 4.32 -3.17
CA GLY A 279 17.50 3.56 -2.91
C GLY A 279 17.61 2.29 -3.73
N SER A 280 18.61 1.48 -3.41
CA SER A 280 18.84 0.19 -4.06
C SER A 280 18.22 -0.94 -3.23
N ALA A 281 17.34 -1.73 -3.82
CA ALA A 281 16.83 -2.97 -3.23
C ALA A 281 17.92 -4.06 -3.12
N VAL A 282 19.05 -3.91 -3.84
CA VAL A 282 20.17 -4.85 -3.77
C VAL A 282 21.05 -4.61 -2.54
N THR A 283 21.30 -3.34 -2.19
CA THR A 283 22.30 -2.95 -1.18
C THR A 283 21.74 -2.19 0.01
N GLY A 284 20.48 -1.73 -0.05
CA GLY A 284 19.89 -0.86 0.95
C GLY A 284 20.43 0.58 0.94
N HIS A 285 21.29 0.95 -0.02
CA HIS A 285 21.84 2.31 -0.11
C HIS A 285 20.75 3.30 -0.55
N VAL A 286 20.46 4.31 0.28
CA VAL A 286 19.57 5.44 -0.06
C VAL A 286 20.39 6.48 -0.82
N PHE A 287 19.90 6.94 -1.98
CA PHE A 287 20.61 7.91 -2.81
C PHE A 287 19.78 9.17 -3.16
N SER A 288 18.45 9.15 -2.98
CA SER A 288 17.59 10.31 -3.20
C SER A 288 16.49 10.40 -2.14
N PHE A 289 15.96 11.60 -1.92
CA PHE A 289 14.87 11.84 -1.00
C PHE A 289 13.96 12.98 -1.52
N ILE A 290 12.70 12.67 -1.80
CA ILE A 290 11.66 13.65 -2.09
C ILE A 290 11.01 14.01 -0.74
N PRO A 291 11.29 15.17 -0.15
CA PRO A 291 10.74 15.52 1.17
C PRO A 291 9.28 15.93 1.09
N ASP A 292 8.51 15.66 2.14
CA ASP A 292 7.25 16.35 2.39
C ASP A 292 7.46 17.86 2.40
N PRO A 293 6.67 18.65 1.66
CA PRO A 293 6.79 20.11 1.66
C PRO A 293 6.49 20.72 3.03
N ASP A 294 5.63 20.10 3.85
CA ASP A 294 5.44 20.51 5.25
C ASP A 294 6.49 19.83 6.15
N GLN A 295 7.29 20.64 6.82
CA GLN A 295 8.35 20.14 7.73
C GLN A 295 7.82 19.70 9.11
N ASN A 296 6.61 20.12 9.47
CA ASN A 296 5.96 19.80 10.74
C ASN A 296 4.50 19.40 10.55
N PRO A 297 4.23 18.38 9.73
CA PRO A 297 2.87 18.02 9.36
C PRO A 297 2.10 17.47 10.56
N GLY A 298 0.82 17.85 10.62
CA GLY A 298 -0.15 17.20 11.51
C GLY A 298 -0.79 15.98 10.83
N GLY A 299 -1.21 14.99 11.59
CA GLY A 299 -1.86 13.80 11.04
C GLY A 299 -0.92 12.98 10.14
N THR A 300 -1.44 12.43 9.05
CA THR A 300 -0.68 11.83 7.93
C THR A 300 -0.44 12.86 6.83
N SER A 301 0.71 12.83 6.20
CA SER A 301 1.05 13.66 5.03
C SER A 301 2.09 12.94 4.18
N ALA A 302 2.46 13.50 3.04
CA ALA A 302 3.26 12.82 2.03
C ALA A 302 2.61 11.50 1.54
N ALA A 303 3.31 10.78 0.68
CA ALA A 303 2.80 9.56 0.10
C ALA A 303 2.63 8.44 1.15
N GLU A 304 1.48 7.78 1.13
CA GLU A 304 1.24 6.49 1.78
C GLU A 304 1.52 5.35 0.80
N GLY A 305 0.88 5.37 -0.37
CA GLY A 305 1.23 4.50 -1.48
C GLY A 305 2.23 5.17 -2.43
N VAL A 306 3.09 4.38 -3.07
CA VAL A 306 4.12 4.85 -3.99
C VAL A 306 4.32 3.86 -5.12
N ALA A 307 4.50 4.37 -6.36
CA ALA A 307 4.93 3.60 -7.52
C ALA A 307 5.82 4.46 -8.41
N ALA A 308 6.53 3.84 -9.36
CA ALA A 308 7.37 4.55 -10.32
C ALA A 308 7.21 3.95 -11.73
N ASP A 309 7.04 4.80 -12.73
CA ASP A 309 6.93 4.39 -14.12
C ASP A 309 8.29 4.01 -14.74
N MET A 310 8.28 3.46 -15.95
CA MET A 310 9.49 3.03 -16.67
C MET A 310 10.46 4.17 -16.99
N HIS A 311 10.02 5.44 -16.89
CA HIS A 311 10.85 6.64 -17.07
C HIS A 311 11.44 7.13 -15.74
N GLY A 312 11.07 6.51 -14.62
CA GLY A 312 11.49 6.87 -13.29
C GLY A 312 10.74 8.06 -12.70
N ASN A 313 9.59 8.48 -13.27
CA ASN A 313 8.69 9.38 -12.59
C ASN A 313 8.03 8.62 -11.44
N VAL A 314 7.80 9.30 -10.32
CA VAL A 314 7.24 8.72 -9.10
C VAL A 314 5.82 9.23 -8.90
N TYR A 315 4.95 8.37 -8.41
CA TYR A 315 3.56 8.68 -8.07
C TYR A 315 3.36 8.45 -6.58
N GLY A 316 2.79 9.44 -5.89
CA GLY A 316 2.52 9.40 -4.45
C GLY A 316 1.03 9.50 -4.17
N ALA A 317 0.46 8.48 -3.58
CA ALA A 317 -0.92 8.45 -3.12
C ALA A 317 -1.00 8.95 -1.67
N GLU A 318 -1.70 10.06 -1.42
CA GLU A 318 -1.66 10.77 -0.14
C GLU A 318 -2.99 10.67 0.62
N VAL A 319 -2.97 10.06 1.80
CA VAL A 319 -4.15 9.83 2.64
C VAL A 319 -4.63 11.12 3.31
N GLY A 320 -3.74 11.84 3.98
CA GLY A 320 -4.09 13.05 4.72
C GLY A 320 -4.46 14.22 3.82
N PRO A 321 -3.61 14.60 2.86
CA PRO A 321 -3.88 15.67 1.89
C PRO A 321 -5.02 15.32 0.92
N ARG A 322 -5.32 14.02 0.73
CA ARG A 322 -6.34 13.53 -0.21
C ARG A 322 -6.04 13.95 -1.64
N GLN A 323 -4.99 13.38 -2.19
CA GLN A 323 -4.54 13.66 -3.54
C GLN A 323 -3.67 12.54 -4.10
N LEU A 324 -3.46 12.59 -5.41
CA LEU A 324 -2.44 11.83 -6.11
C LEU A 324 -1.44 12.81 -6.72
N VAL A 325 -0.17 12.64 -6.40
CA VAL A 325 0.92 13.56 -6.81
C VAL A 325 1.85 12.85 -7.78
N LYS A 326 2.24 13.54 -8.86
CA LYS A 326 3.29 13.11 -9.80
C LYS A 326 4.57 13.86 -9.51
N TYR A 327 5.66 13.13 -9.42
CA TYR A 327 7.01 13.67 -9.28
C TYR A 327 7.79 13.29 -10.54
N VAL A 328 8.13 14.30 -11.35
CA VAL A 328 8.85 14.12 -12.62
C VAL A 328 10.34 14.17 -12.34
N ARG A 329 11.08 13.16 -12.80
CA ARG A 329 12.53 13.11 -12.68
C ARG A 329 13.18 14.13 -13.60
N GLU A 330 14.07 14.94 -13.05
CA GLU A 330 14.92 15.85 -13.81
C GLU A 330 16.15 15.07 -14.34
N ASP A 331 16.58 15.37 -15.58
CA ASP A 331 17.76 14.77 -16.24
C ASP A 331 19.10 15.13 -15.57
#